data_d10ea9a56fac663c31e93ddff57e4b5e
#
_entry.id   d10ea9a56fac663c31e93ddff57e4b5e
#
_cell.length_a   1.000
_cell.length_b   1.000
_cell.length_c   1.000
_cell.angle_alpha   90.00
_cell.angle_beta   90.00
_cell.angle_gamma   90.00
#
_symmetry.space_group_name_H-M   'P 1'
#
loop_
_entity.id
_entity.type
_entity.pdbx_description
1 polymer ?
#
loop_
_entity_poly.entity_id
_entity_poly.type
_entity_poly.pdbx_seq_one_letter_code
_entity_poly.pdbx_strand_id
1 'polypeptide(L)'
;MDFKEQIAAYAAQIGIDKIGFAQATQTWQKDKYEEYLRLGYSCGFENQDIVKRYALSTDDFTAATIIAVAIAFPPYQAPVNEYEARFCAASVGIDYHAVMNEKLNDLGEFLLKLVPGSQYKIAADTGNWSDREIAVLCGLGWIGKNSNLVTKDYGSFVYLGEIIWDVPLEAPLKLVEDHCLNCDLCVRACPMLAIDDKRRMVDTRRCLAYKTLDKNYPTEETIAKIAANGYIYGCDVCQLACPYNQWLDNDKHIFWQENRD
;
A
#
# COMPACT_ATOMS: atom_id res chain seq x y z
N MET A 1 8.89 28.88 5.39
CA MET A 1 8.33 27.55 5.07
C MET A 1 9.32 26.55 5.59
N ASP A 2 8.91 25.66 6.48
CA ASP A 2 9.82 24.61 6.97
C ASP A 2 10.10 23.56 5.85
N PHE A 3 11.05 22.64 6.07
CA PHE A 3 11.39 21.64 5.05
C PHE A 3 10.19 20.74 4.72
N LYS A 4 9.38 20.35 5.69
CA LYS A 4 8.20 19.51 5.48
C LYS A 4 7.17 20.19 4.59
N GLU A 5 6.93 21.49 4.82
CA GLU A 5 6.02 22.27 3.98
C GLU A 5 6.54 22.40 2.53
N GLN A 6 7.84 22.61 2.35
CA GLN A 6 8.46 22.68 1.02
C GLN A 6 8.38 21.33 0.30
N ILE A 7 8.69 20.24 0.99
CA ILE A 7 8.64 18.87 0.46
C ILE A 7 7.20 18.51 0.09
N ALA A 8 6.23 18.82 0.96
CA ALA A 8 4.82 18.54 0.69
C ALA A 8 4.27 19.36 -0.49
N ALA A 9 4.67 20.62 -0.61
CA ALA A 9 4.27 21.45 -1.74
C ALA A 9 4.83 20.92 -3.06
N TYR A 10 6.09 20.50 -3.08
CA TYR A 10 6.70 19.90 -4.26
C TYR A 10 6.06 18.55 -4.61
N ALA A 11 5.80 17.69 -3.61
CA ALA A 11 5.11 16.41 -3.81
C ALA A 11 3.73 16.61 -4.48
N ALA A 12 2.95 17.57 -4.02
CA ALA A 12 1.66 17.91 -4.64
C ALA A 12 1.84 18.41 -6.09
N GLN A 13 2.88 19.22 -6.35
CA GLN A 13 3.17 19.74 -7.70
C GLN A 13 3.49 18.61 -8.69
N ILE A 14 4.16 17.54 -8.25
CA ILE A 14 4.49 16.39 -9.10
C ILE A 14 3.38 15.32 -9.09
N GLY A 15 2.20 15.58 -8.53
CA GLY A 15 1.04 14.69 -8.57
C GLY A 15 1.05 13.57 -7.52
N ILE A 16 1.67 13.78 -6.37
CA ILE A 16 1.53 12.91 -5.19
C ILE A 16 0.34 13.40 -4.39
N ASP A 17 -0.64 12.52 -4.13
CA ASP A 17 -1.90 12.88 -3.47
C ASP A 17 -1.76 13.01 -1.96
N LYS A 18 -0.94 12.19 -1.32
CA LYS A 18 -0.66 12.26 0.12
C LYS A 18 0.82 12.06 0.39
N ILE A 19 1.30 12.79 1.39
CA ILE A 19 2.66 12.66 1.90
C ILE A 19 2.64 12.76 3.42
N GLY A 20 3.51 12.02 4.08
CA GLY A 20 3.69 12.05 5.52
C GLY A 20 5.13 11.75 5.92
N PHE A 21 5.44 12.03 7.19
CA PHE A 21 6.80 11.97 7.71
C PHE A 21 6.82 11.23 9.04
N ALA A 22 7.86 10.41 9.26
CA ALA A 22 8.12 9.77 10.54
C ALA A 22 9.63 9.73 10.81
N GLN A 23 10.02 9.55 12.07
CA GLN A 23 11.40 9.30 12.42
C GLN A 23 11.77 7.84 12.11
N ALA A 24 12.95 7.59 11.56
CA ALA A 24 13.39 6.26 11.15
C ALA A 24 13.62 5.30 12.33
N THR A 25 13.63 5.80 13.57
CA THR A 25 13.71 4.99 14.79
C THR A 25 12.38 4.38 15.23
N GLN A 26 11.27 4.79 14.60
CA GLN A 26 9.93 4.33 14.94
C GLN A 26 9.64 2.99 14.26
N THR A 27 8.98 2.10 14.97
CA THR A 27 8.46 0.82 14.43
C THR A 27 6.99 0.69 14.79
N TRP A 28 6.25 -0.06 13.96
CA TRP A 28 4.83 -0.27 14.17
C TRP A 28 4.45 -1.73 13.94
N GLN A 29 3.74 -2.31 14.93
CA GLN A 29 3.18 -3.66 14.88
C GLN A 29 4.14 -4.82 14.53
N LYS A 30 5.43 -4.71 14.89
CA LYS A 30 6.41 -5.79 14.68
C LYS A 30 5.92 -7.12 15.28
N ASP A 31 5.43 -7.11 16.53
CA ASP A 31 4.93 -8.31 17.22
C ASP A 31 3.74 -8.93 16.48
N LYS A 32 2.89 -8.12 15.85
CA LYS A 32 1.78 -8.59 15.03
C LYS A 32 2.25 -9.29 13.76
N TYR A 33 3.32 -8.79 13.15
CA TYR A 33 3.92 -9.46 12.00
C TYR A 33 4.59 -10.78 12.40
N GLU A 34 5.26 -10.85 13.55
CA GLU A 34 5.79 -12.09 14.11
C GLU A 34 4.66 -13.12 14.38
N GLU A 35 3.52 -12.67 14.93
CA GLU A 35 2.35 -13.54 15.08
C GLU A 35 1.81 -14.03 13.73
N TYR A 36 1.72 -13.16 12.72
CA TYR A 36 1.30 -13.51 11.37
C TYR A 36 2.16 -14.62 10.76
N LEU A 37 3.49 -14.53 10.91
CA LEU A 37 4.43 -15.58 10.47
C LEU A 37 4.25 -16.87 11.28
N ARG A 38 4.11 -16.78 12.60
CA ARG A 38 3.89 -17.95 13.49
C ARG A 38 2.60 -18.69 13.18
N LEU A 39 1.55 -17.99 12.77
CA LEU A 39 0.29 -18.57 12.31
C LEU A 39 0.41 -19.21 10.92
N GLY A 40 1.51 -19.01 10.23
CA GLY A 40 1.73 -19.48 8.88
C GLY A 40 0.82 -18.80 7.86
N TYR A 41 0.41 -17.55 8.07
CA TYR A 41 -0.48 -16.82 7.18
C TYR A 41 0.24 -16.24 5.96
N SER A 42 1.57 -16.21 5.98
CA SER A 42 2.42 -15.73 4.88
C SER A 42 2.30 -16.63 3.65
N CYS A 43 2.21 -16.02 2.48
CA CYS A 43 2.29 -16.69 1.18
C CYS A 43 3.71 -16.66 0.57
N GLY A 44 4.66 -15.96 1.21
CA GLY A 44 6.05 -15.86 0.80
C GLY A 44 6.37 -14.74 -0.22
N PHE A 45 5.42 -13.88 -0.55
CA PHE A 45 5.69 -12.70 -1.39
C PHE A 45 6.36 -11.59 -0.59
N GLU A 46 6.02 -11.47 0.70
CA GLU A 46 6.62 -10.53 1.62
C GLU A 46 7.95 -11.02 2.20
N ASN A 47 8.82 -10.09 2.57
CA ASN A 47 10.06 -10.43 3.25
C ASN A 47 9.78 -10.98 4.66
N GLN A 48 10.08 -12.26 4.87
CA GLN A 48 9.89 -12.95 6.15
C GLN A 48 11.06 -12.78 7.12
N ASP A 49 12.18 -12.23 6.67
CA ASP A 49 13.31 -11.88 7.51
C ASP A 49 12.98 -10.60 8.30
N ILE A 50 12.61 -10.78 9.57
CA ILE A 50 12.19 -9.70 10.45
C ILE A 50 13.29 -8.64 10.62
N VAL A 51 14.57 -9.06 10.64
CA VAL A 51 15.68 -8.11 10.79
C VAL A 51 15.73 -7.20 9.57
N LYS A 52 15.69 -7.76 8.37
CA LYS A 52 15.71 -6.98 7.13
C LYS A 52 14.46 -6.14 6.96
N ARG A 53 13.29 -6.68 7.37
CA ARG A 53 12.00 -5.99 7.24
C ARG A 53 11.95 -4.67 8.04
N TYR A 54 12.64 -4.61 9.16
CA TYR A 54 12.66 -3.43 10.04
C TYR A 54 14.00 -2.67 10.03
N ALA A 55 14.97 -3.10 9.21
CA ALA A 55 16.24 -2.40 9.06
C ALA A 55 16.14 -1.33 7.96
N LEU A 56 16.07 -0.07 8.36
CA LEU A 56 16.09 1.08 7.44
C LEU A 56 17.52 1.57 7.16
N SER A 57 18.42 1.37 8.10
CA SER A 57 19.86 1.72 7.98
C SER A 57 20.66 0.53 7.45
N THR A 58 21.79 0.85 6.80
CA THR A 58 22.83 -0.10 6.36
C THR A 58 24.19 0.38 6.85
N ASP A 59 25.27 -0.38 6.62
CA ASP A 59 26.62 -0.02 7.08
C ASP A 59 27.10 1.33 6.51
N ASP A 60 26.63 1.70 5.33
CA ASP A 60 26.98 2.91 4.58
C ASP A 60 25.90 4.00 4.59
N PHE A 61 24.77 3.77 5.26
CA PHE A 61 23.62 4.68 5.25
C PHE A 61 22.87 4.66 6.59
N THR A 62 22.81 5.81 7.25
CA THR A 62 22.05 5.97 8.50
C THR A 62 20.72 6.66 8.23
N ALA A 63 19.64 5.92 8.32
CA ALA A 63 18.29 6.45 8.19
C ALA A 63 17.93 7.40 9.34
N ALA A 64 17.42 8.57 9.05
CA ALA A 64 16.95 9.54 10.03
C ALA A 64 15.46 9.86 9.90
N THR A 65 14.98 10.03 8.67
CA THR A 65 13.57 10.33 8.37
C THR A 65 12.99 9.33 7.38
N ILE A 66 11.74 8.95 7.60
CA ILE A 66 10.90 8.22 6.66
C ILE A 66 9.93 9.22 6.03
N ILE A 67 9.81 9.19 4.72
CA ILE A 67 8.81 9.93 3.96
C ILE A 67 7.96 8.91 3.23
N ALA A 68 6.68 8.79 3.57
CA ALA A 68 5.74 7.96 2.84
C ALA A 68 4.89 8.80 1.91
N VAL A 69 4.61 8.28 0.73
CA VAL A 69 3.74 8.91 -0.26
C VAL A 69 2.64 7.95 -0.68
N ALA A 70 1.51 8.51 -1.10
CA ALA A 70 0.44 7.75 -1.71
C ALA A 70 -0.07 8.47 -2.96
N ILE A 71 -0.33 7.68 -4.02
CA ILE A 71 -0.98 8.12 -5.25
C ILE A 71 -2.28 7.34 -5.36
N ALA A 72 -3.40 8.06 -5.38
CA ALA A 72 -4.70 7.45 -5.48
C ALA A 72 -5.00 7.01 -6.92
N PHE A 73 -5.71 5.89 -7.05
CA PHE A 73 -6.25 5.42 -8.31
C PHE A 73 -7.72 5.03 -8.16
N PRO A 74 -8.56 5.17 -9.20
CA PRO A 74 -9.98 4.85 -9.08
C PRO A 74 -10.20 3.34 -8.99
N PRO A 75 -11.24 2.91 -8.28
CA PRO A 75 -11.68 1.52 -8.24
C PRO A 75 -12.34 1.13 -9.57
N TYR A 76 -11.57 1.22 -10.66
CA TYR A 76 -12.11 0.92 -11.99
C TYR A 76 -12.58 -0.51 -12.08
N GLN A 77 -13.85 -0.68 -12.42
CA GLN A 77 -14.41 -1.95 -12.84
C GLN A 77 -14.92 -1.82 -14.26
N ALA A 78 -14.22 -2.45 -15.20
CA ALA A 78 -14.83 -2.66 -16.52
C ALA A 78 -16.18 -3.37 -16.32
N PRO A 79 -17.24 -2.95 -17.03
CA PRO A 79 -18.47 -3.72 -17.07
C PRO A 79 -18.14 -5.11 -17.61
N VAL A 80 -18.42 -6.13 -16.80
CA VAL A 80 -18.12 -7.53 -17.13
C VAL A 80 -19.41 -8.17 -17.57
N ASN A 81 -19.45 -8.63 -18.81
CA ASN A 81 -20.47 -9.58 -19.23
C ASN A 81 -20.11 -11.00 -18.78
N GLU A 82 -20.98 -11.97 -18.95
CA GLU A 82 -20.79 -13.35 -18.49
C GLU A 82 -19.57 -14.08 -19.13
N TYR A 83 -18.94 -13.49 -20.13
CA TYR A 83 -17.78 -14.04 -20.86
C TYR A 83 -16.49 -13.26 -20.59
N GLU A 84 -16.52 -12.21 -19.76
CA GLU A 84 -15.38 -11.35 -19.54
C GLU A 84 -14.76 -11.58 -18.17
N ALA A 85 -13.45 -11.64 -18.15
CA ALA A 85 -12.65 -11.73 -16.94
C ALA A 85 -12.15 -10.35 -16.52
N ARG A 86 -11.94 -10.15 -15.20
CA ARG A 86 -11.43 -8.88 -14.66
C ARG A 86 -10.03 -9.02 -14.09
N PHE A 87 -9.33 -7.91 -14.18
CA PHE A 87 -8.13 -7.65 -13.41
C PHE A 87 -8.48 -6.79 -12.19
N CYS A 88 -7.70 -6.89 -11.11
CA CYS A 88 -7.86 -5.93 -10.02
C CYS A 88 -7.49 -4.52 -10.49
N ALA A 89 -8.12 -3.50 -9.90
CA ALA A 89 -7.94 -2.11 -10.30
C ALA A 89 -6.47 -1.66 -10.28
N ALA A 90 -5.69 -2.18 -9.33
CA ALA A 90 -4.27 -1.85 -9.21
C ALA A 90 -3.39 -2.33 -10.38
N SER A 91 -3.89 -3.28 -11.21
CA SER A 91 -3.14 -3.83 -12.35
C SER A 91 -3.61 -3.32 -13.70
N VAL A 92 -4.56 -2.38 -13.72
CA VAL A 92 -5.11 -1.81 -14.96
C VAL A 92 -4.34 -0.55 -15.33
N GLY A 93 -3.93 -0.42 -16.59
CA GLY A 93 -3.20 0.74 -17.11
C GLY A 93 -1.69 0.55 -17.11
N ILE A 94 -0.96 1.65 -16.91
CA ILE A 94 0.51 1.64 -16.89
C ILE A 94 1.01 0.99 -15.58
N ASP A 95 2.16 0.35 -15.66
CA ASP A 95 2.84 -0.20 -14.48
C ASP A 95 3.14 0.91 -13.45
N TYR A 96 2.40 0.89 -12.34
CA TYR A 96 2.52 1.89 -11.29
C TYR A 96 3.91 1.96 -10.65
N HIS A 97 4.68 0.87 -10.68
CA HIS A 97 6.05 0.87 -10.16
C HIS A 97 6.94 1.87 -10.92
N ALA A 98 6.80 1.93 -12.25
CA ALA A 98 7.55 2.87 -13.06
C ALA A 98 7.20 4.32 -12.70
N VAL A 99 5.91 4.63 -12.61
CA VAL A 99 5.41 5.97 -12.25
C VAL A 99 5.81 6.34 -10.82
N MET A 100 5.64 5.43 -9.87
CA MET A 100 6.00 5.69 -8.48
C MET A 100 7.50 5.93 -8.35
N ASN A 101 8.34 5.10 -8.99
CA ASN A 101 9.79 5.28 -8.96
C ASN A 101 10.23 6.61 -9.59
N GLU A 102 9.60 7.04 -10.68
CA GLU A 102 9.86 8.36 -11.27
C GLU A 102 9.56 9.48 -10.25
N LYS A 103 8.37 9.49 -9.66
CA LYS A 103 7.98 10.50 -8.67
C LYS A 103 8.82 10.47 -7.39
N LEU A 104 9.21 9.29 -6.93
CA LEU A 104 10.10 9.15 -5.77
C LEU A 104 11.51 9.67 -6.09
N ASN A 105 12.03 9.44 -7.28
CA ASN A 105 13.30 10.01 -7.70
C ASN A 105 13.22 11.53 -7.83
N ASP A 106 12.18 12.08 -8.46
CA ASP A 106 11.98 13.54 -8.56
C ASP A 106 11.94 14.19 -7.17
N LEU A 107 11.21 13.57 -6.23
CA LEU A 107 11.14 14.05 -4.85
C LEU A 107 12.51 13.91 -4.16
N GLY A 108 13.23 12.80 -4.37
CA GLY A 108 14.58 12.58 -3.86
C GLY A 108 15.57 13.62 -4.36
N GLU A 109 15.57 13.92 -5.65
CA GLU A 109 16.40 14.98 -6.24
C GLU A 109 16.06 16.37 -5.65
N PHE A 110 14.79 16.61 -5.32
CA PHE A 110 14.39 17.81 -4.60
C PHE A 110 14.98 17.86 -3.19
N LEU A 111 15.01 16.72 -2.46
CA LEU A 111 15.65 16.64 -1.13
C LEU A 111 17.15 16.97 -1.21
N LEU A 112 17.87 16.47 -2.23
CA LEU A 112 19.28 16.79 -2.42
C LEU A 112 19.53 18.28 -2.72
N LYS A 113 18.58 18.96 -3.36
CA LYS A 113 18.65 20.42 -3.57
C LYS A 113 18.39 21.19 -2.27
N LEU A 114 17.50 20.69 -1.41
CA LEU A 114 17.23 21.29 -0.10
C LEU A 114 18.40 21.13 0.87
N VAL A 115 19.04 19.96 0.88
CA VAL A 115 20.18 19.65 1.74
C VAL A 115 21.28 18.98 0.91
N PRO A 116 22.19 19.80 0.31
CA PRO A 116 23.31 19.28 -0.46
C PRO A 116 24.21 18.34 0.34
N GLY A 117 24.52 17.19 -0.25
CA GLY A 117 25.35 16.16 0.39
C GLY A 117 24.57 15.14 1.23
N SER A 118 23.26 15.28 1.40
CA SER A 118 22.42 14.23 1.98
C SER A 118 22.25 13.05 1.02
N GLN A 119 21.75 11.94 1.57
CA GLN A 119 21.49 10.70 0.82
C GLN A 119 20.07 10.21 1.07
N TYR A 120 19.49 9.54 0.07
CA TYR A 120 18.18 8.90 0.20
C TYR A 120 18.15 7.51 -0.46
N LYS A 121 17.21 6.68 -0.01
CA LYS A 121 16.83 5.42 -0.66
C LYS A 121 15.33 5.43 -0.92
N ILE A 122 14.91 4.86 -2.04
CA ILE A 122 13.50 4.76 -2.40
C ILE A 122 13.05 3.31 -2.45
N ALA A 123 11.78 3.06 -2.20
CA ALA A 123 11.13 1.80 -2.51
C ALA A 123 9.65 2.03 -2.86
N ALA A 124 9.12 1.12 -3.67
CA ALA A 124 7.71 0.98 -3.96
C ALA A 124 7.44 -0.50 -4.22
N ASP A 125 6.73 -1.20 -3.32
CA ASP A 125 6.36 -2.62 -3.37
C ASP A 125 7.53 -3.64 -3.42
N THR A 126 8.68 -3.23 -3.92
CA THR A 126 9.84 -4.12 -4.14
C THR A 126 10.90 -4.06 -3.03
N GLY A 127 10.66 -3.28 -1.98
CA GLY A 127 11.55 -3.12 -0.85
C GLY A 127 11.51 -4.29 0.15
N ASN A 128 12.44 -4.27 1.12
CA ASN A 128 12.40 -5.20 2.24
C ASN A 128 11.32 -4.79 3.28
N TRP A 129 10.93 -3.52 3.27
CA TRP A 129 10.05 -2.91 4.25
C TRP A 129 8.57 -3.16 3.93
N SER A 130 7.70 -2.79 4.85
CA SER A 130 6.26 -2.83 4.64
C SER A 130 5.74 -1.44 4.32
N ASP A 131 5.45 -1.16 3.07
CA ASP A 131 4.93 0.12 2.58
C ASP A 131 3.70 0.56 3.40
N ARG A 132 2.82 -0.39 3.72
CA ARG A 132 1.61 -0.12 4.53
C ARG A 132 1.94 0.28 5.97
N GLU A 133 2.90 -0.40 6.61
CA GLU A 133 3.32 -0.05 7.97
C GLU A 133 4.02 1.31 7.99
N ILE A 134 4.88 1.58 7.02
CA ILE A 134 5.55 2.86 6.82
C ILE A 134 4.52 3.97 6.59
N ALA A 135 3.53 3.75 5.74
CA ALA A 135 2.46 4.72 5.50
C ALA A 135 1.66 5.05 6.78
N VAL A 136 1.42 4.05 7.65
CA VAL A 136 0.78 4.29 8.96
C VAL A 136 1.67 5.11 9.88
N LEU A 137 2.96 4.78 9.98
CA LEU A 137 3.92 5.55 10.79
C LEU A 137 3.96 7.03 10.36
N CYS A 138 3.89 7.26 9.05
CA CYS A 138 3.87 8.61 8.48
C CYS A 138 2.48 9.29 8.53
N GLY A 139 1.46 8.64 9.11
CA GLY A 139 0.15 9.23 9.33
C GLY A 139 -0.73 9.33 8.08
N LEU A 140 -0.49 8.50 7.05
CA LEU A 140 -1.30 8.52 5.83
C LEU A 140 -2.69 7.91 6.04
N GLY A 141 -2.83 6.97 6.96
CA GLY A 141 -4.08 6.26 7.22
C GLY A 141 -3.91 5.18 8.30
N TRP A 142 -4.78 4.19 8.29
CA TRP A 142 -4.75 3.03 9.19
C TRP A 142 -4.82 1.72 8.40
N ILE A 143 -4.42 0.61 9.02
CA ILE A 143 -4.58 -0.72 8.41
C ILE A 143 -5.99 -1.24 8.70
N GLY A 144 -6.76 -1.42 7.62
CA GLY A 144 -8.09 -2.03 7.69
C GLY A 144 -8.06 -3.52 8.08
N LYS A 145 -9.23 -4.09 8.39
CA LYS A 145 -9.37 -5.54 8.67
C LYS A 145 -8.96 -6.41 7.48
N ASN A 146 -9.06 -5.89 6.26
CA ASN A 146 -8.59 -6.52 5.02
C ASN A 146 -7.09 -6.36 4.76
N SER A 147 -6.33 -5.85 5.75
CA SER A 147 -4.88 -5.60 5.70
C SER A 147 -4.41 -4.57 4.66
N ASN A 148 -5.31 -3.84 4.03
CA ASN A 148 -4.92 -2.69 3.20
C ASN A 148 -4.76 -1.43 4.06
N LEU A 149 -3.89 -0.51 3.63
CA LEU A 149 -3.95 0.86 4.12
C LEU A 149 -5.28 1.47 3.69
N VAL A 150 -5.95 2.14 4.62
CA VAL A 150 -7.16 2.92 4.35
C VAL A 150 -6.87 4.37 4.68
N THR A 151 -7.04 5.27 3.73
CA THR A 151 -6.94 6.71 3.94
C THR A 151 -8.34 7.31 4.06
N LYS A 152 -8.46 8.46 4.73
CA LYS A 152 -9.74 9.17 4.86
C LYS A 152 -10.24 9.73 3.53
N ASP A 153 -9.29 10.21 2.72
CA ASP A 153 -9.59 11.01 1.52
C ASP A 153 -9.72 10.14 0.27
N TYR A 154 -8.95 9.03 0.21
CA TYR A 154 -8.81 8.19 -0.99
C TYR A 154 -9.11 6.71 -0.73
N GLY A 155 -9.69 6.36 0.42
CA GLY A 155 -9.95 4.97 0.77
C GLY A 155 -8.69 4.11 0.73
N SER A 156 -8.79 2.89 0.18
CA SER A 156 -7.68 1.95 0.07
C SER A 156 -7.16 1.75 -1.36
N PHE A 157 -7.72 2.46 -2.34
CA PHE A 157 -7.20 2.44 -3.71
C PHE A 157 -6.09 3.48 -3.86
N VAL A 158 -4.95 3.17 -3.25
CA VAL A 158 -3.74 3.99 -3.26
C VAL A 158 -2.52 3.12 -3.52
N TYR A 159 -1.64 3.55 -4.42
CA TYR A 159 -0.28 3.05 -4.54
C TYR A 159 0.59 3.72 -3.50
N LEU A 160 1.50 2.98 -2.89
CA LEU A 160 2.38 3.46 -1.84
C LEU A 160 3.82 3.47 -2.31
N GLY A 161 4.58 4.41 -1.79
CA GLY A 161 6.01 4.48 -1.96
C GLY A 161 6.66 5.21 -0.80
N GLU A 162 7.94 4.97 -0.60
CA GLU A 162 8.68 5.57 0.49
C GLU A 162 10.06 6.07 0.07
N ILE A 163 10.49 7.11 0.75
CA ILE A 163 11.87 7.59 0.75
C ILE A 163 12.40 7.49 2.17
N ILE A 164 13.55 6.84 2.32
CA ILE A 164 14.32 6.86 3.55
C ILE A 164 15.45 7.88 3.37
N TRP A 165 15.50 8.88 4.23
CA TRP A 165 16.42 10.01 4.13
C TRP A 165 17.34 10.08 5.36
N ASP A 166 18.59 10.46 5.16
CA ASP A 166 19.60 10.56 6.21
C ASP A 166 19.58 11.88 6.99
N VAL A 167 18.73 12.81 6.60
CA VAL A 167 18.55 14.10 7.30
C VAL A 167 17.41 14.01 8.32
N PRO A 168 17.64 14.34 9.58
CA PRO A 168 16.61 14.30 10.61
C PRO A 168 15.59 15.45 10.41
N LEU A 169 14.31 15.11 10.37
CA LEU A 169 13.20 16.04 10.49
C LEU A 169 12.46 15.79 11.79
N GLU A 170 11.99 16.86 12.41
CA GLU A 170 11.05 16.72 13.53
C GLU A 170 9.71 16.19 13.02
N ALA A 171 9.44 14.92 13.26
CA ALA A 171 8.23 14.22 12.84
C ALA A 171 7.71 13.36 14.01
N PRO A 172 6.96 13.97 14.95
CA PRO A 172 6.37 13.23 16.04
C PRO A 172 5.37 12.20 15.51
N LEU A 173 5.34 11.01 16.12
CA LEU A 173 4.41 9.95 15.75
C LEU A 173 2.96 10.45 15.89
N LYS A 174 2.22 10.43 14.79
CA LYS A 174 0.81 10.84 14.75
C LYS A 174 0.01 9.80 13.98
N LEU A 175 -0.34 8.72 14.68
CA LEU A 175 -1.16 7.66 14.10
C LEU A 175 -2.59 8.18 13.81
N VAL A 176 -3.10 7.81 12.65
CA VAL A 176 -4.52 8.02 12.32
C VAL A 176 -5.35 6.98 13.08
N GLU A 177 -6.45 7.43 13.67
CA GLU A 177 -7.39 6.56 14.37
C GLU A 177 -7.97 5.51 13.41
N ASP A 178 -8.12 4.29 13.92
CA ASP A 178 -8.74 3.19 13.17
C ASP A 178 -10.27 3.34 13.17
N HIS A 179 -10.82 3.53 12.00
CA HIS A 179 -12.27 3.69 11.80
C HIS A 179 -12.99 2.39 11.39
N CYS A 180 -12.33 1.24 11.36
CA CYS A 180 -13.00 -0.04 11.09
C CYS A 180 -13.97 -0.47 12.22
N LEU A 181 -13.64 -0.17 13.47
CA LEU A 181 -14.48 -0.45 14.65
C LEU A 181 -15.21 -1.81 14.55
N ASN A 182 -16.54 -1.80 14.57
CA ASN A 182 -17.40 -2.97 14.46
C ASN A 182 -17.78 -3.32 13.00
N CYS A 183 -17.27 -2.60 12.00
CA CYS A 183 -17.53 -2.90 10.60
C CYS A 183 -16.89 -4.24 10.21
N ASP A 184 -17.65 -5.10 9.53
CA ASP A 184 -17.21 -6.43 9.07
C ASP A 184 -17.49 -6.66 7.58
N LEU A 185 -17.81 -5.60 6.81
CA LEU A 185 -18.22 -5.71 5.42
C LEU A 185 -17.18 -6.41 4.54
N CYS A 186 -15.89 -6.07 4.67
CA CYS A 186 -14.83 -6.73 3.92
C CYS A 186 -14.65 -8.21 4.34
N VAL A 187 -14.88 -8.53 5.63
CA VAL A 187 -14.82 -9.90 6.16
C VAL A 187 -15.88 -10.76 5.51
N ARG A 188 -17.14 -10.29 5.53
CA ARG A 188 -18.28 -11.00 4.93
C ARG A 188 -18.22 -11.09 3.42
N ALA A 189 -17.66 -10.08 2.77
CA ALA A 189 -17.54 -10.06 1.32
C ALA A 189 -16.43 -10.98 0.78
N CYS A 190 -15.45 -11.37 1.61
CA CYS A 190 -14.30 -12.14 1.15
C CYS A 190 -14.72 -13.53 0.60
N PRO A 191 -14.55 -13.81 -0.71
CA PRO A 191 -15.02 -15.07 -1.31
C PRO A 191 -14.27 -16.30 -0.79
N MET A 192 -13.08 -16.09 -0.23
CA MET A 192 -12.21 -17.15 0.28
C MET A 192 -12.19 -17.22 1.80
N LEU A 193 -12.97 -16.36 2.50
CA LEU A 193 -12.96 -16.25 3.95
C LEU A 193 -11.53 -16.15 4.53
N ALA A 194 -10.68 -15.34 3.84
CA ALA A 194 -9.27 -15.22 4.16
C ALA A 194 -9.00 -14.21 5.30
N ILE A 195 -9.98 -13.40 5.69
CA ILE A 195 -9.81 -12.34 6.68
C ILE A 195 -10.14 -12.88 8.07
N ASP A 196 -9.16 -12.94 8.95
CA ASP A 196 -9.34 -13.23 10.38
C ASP A 196 -9.75 -11.94 11.10
N ASP A 197 -11.04 -11.76 11.32
CA ASP A 197 -11.60 -10.56 11.98
C ASP A 197 -11.10 -10.38 13.41
N LYS A 198 -10.93 -11.48 14.15
CA LYS A 198 -10.49 -11.43 15.56
C LYS A 198 -9.06 -10.92 15.68
N ARG A 199 -8.17 -11.34 14.77
CA ARG A 199 -6.76 -10.92 14.73
C ARG A 199 -6.54 -9.70 13.86
N ARG A 200 -7.53 -9.36 13.02
CA ARG A 200 -7.42 -8.28 12.03
C ARG A 200 -6.22 -8.52 11.10
N MET A 201 -6.16 -9.72 10.56
CA MET A 201 -5.12 -10.21 9.66
C MET A 201 -5.76 -10.93 8.47
N VAL A 202 -5.02 -11.04 7.39
CA VAL A 202 -5.42 -11.85 6.23
C VAL A 202 -4.53 -13.10 6.17
N ASP A 203 -5.12 -14.28 6.14
CA ASP A 203 -4.40 -15.49 5.72
C ASP A 203 -4.17 -15.39 4.21
N THR A 204 -3.00 -14.89 3.82
CA THR A 204 -2.69 -14.59 2.41
C THR A 204 -2.66 -15.84 1.55
N ARG A 205 -2.40 -17.02 2.10
CA ARG A 205 -2.45 -18.31 1.37
C ARG A 205 -3.87 -18.65 0.89
N ARG A 206 -4.89 -18.12 1.57
CA ARG A 206 -6.30 -18.27 1.20
C ARG A 206 -6.80 -17.13 0.31
N CYS A 207 -6.11 -15.98 0.29
CA CYS A 207 -6.55 -14.80 -0.46
C CYS A 207 -6.71 -15.11 -1.95
N LEU A 208 -7.85 -14.73 -2.55
CA LEU A 208 -8.09 -14.95 -3.97
C LEU A 208 -7.05 -14.21 -4.82
N ALA A 209 -6.61 -13.00 -4.42
CA ALA A 209 -5.55 -12.29 -5.11
C ALA A 209 -4.27 -13.11 -5.20
N TYR A 210 -3.82 -13.70 -4.06
CA TYR A 210 -2.68 -14.61 -4.08
C TYR A 210 -2.91 -15.81 -4.99
N LYS A 211 -4.10 -16.44 -4.90
CA LYS A 211 -4.42 -17.63 -5.70
C LYS A 211 -4.43 -17.37 -7.22
N THR A 212 -4.74 -16.15 -7.65
CA THR A 212 -4.66 -15.77 -9.07
C THR A 212 -3.21 -15.45 -9.51
N LEU A 213 -2.31 -15.16 -8.56
CA LEU A 213 -0.89 -14.85 -8.80
C LEU A 213 0.02 -16.07 -8.59
N ASP A 214 -0.49 -17.10 -7.92
CA ASP A 214 0.26 -18.33 -7.63
C ASP A 214 0.57 -19.06 -8.94
N LYS A 215 1.85 -19.28 -9.21
CA LYS A 215 2.34 -19.96 -10.41
C LYS A 215 2.07 -21.47 -10.41
N ASN A 216 1.62 -22.03 -9.29
CA ASN A 216 1.19 -23.42 -9.20
C ASN A 216 -0.19 -23.58 -9.82
N TYR A 217 -0.49 -24.77 -10.31
CA TYR A 217 -1.81 -25.07 -10.86
C TYR A 217 -2.89 -24.89 -9.78
N PRO A 218 -3.93 -24.07 -10.05
CA PRO A 218 -5.00 -23.85 -9.09
C PRO A 218 -5.82 -25.15 -8.90
N THR A 219 -6.32 -25.36 -7.67
CA THR A 219 -7.25 -26.45 -7.37
C THR A 219 -8.60 -26.19 -8.05
N GLU A 220 -9.42 -27.23 -8.24
CA GLU A 220 -10.78 -27.10 -8.78
C GLU A 220 -11.62 -26.11 -7.98
N GLU A 221 -11.49 -26.12 -6.63
CA GLU A 221 -12.15 -25.15 -5.77
C GLU A 221 -11.71 -23.70 -6.08
N THR A 222 -10.40 -23.49 -6.27
CA THR A 222 -9.86 -22.18 -6.63
C THR A 222 -10.37 -21.71 -7.99
N ILE A 223 -10.40 -22.61 -8.98
CA ILE A 223 -10.95 -22.32 -10.32
C ILE A 223 -12.42 -21.91 -10.21
N ALA A 224 -13.23 -22.66 -9.45
CA ALA A 224 -14.64 -22.33 -9.24
C ALA A 224 -14.83 -20.96 -8.57
N LYS A 225 -13.96 -20.59 -7.60
CA LYS A 225 -13.98 -19.28 -6.95
C LYS A 225 -13.55 -18.15 -7.89
N ILE A 226 -12.53 -18.37 -8.72
CA ILE A 226 -12.13 -17.42 -9.77
C ILE A 226 -13.30 -17.19 -10.72
N ALA A 227 -13.90 -18.26 -11.25
CA ALA A 227 -15.03 -18.17 -12.16
C ALA A 227 -16.24 -17.44 -11.55
N ALA A 228 -16.59 -17.77 -10.29
CA ALA A 228 -17.72 -17.14 -9.60
C ALA A 228 -17.52 -15.64 -9.31
N ASN A 229 -16.27 -15.16 -9.20
CA ASN A 229 -15.95 -13.77 -8.90
C ASN A 229 -15.43 -12.99 -10.12
N GLY A 230 -15.10 -13.66 -11.21
CA GLY A 230 -14.63 -13.09 -12.47
C GLY A 230 -13.20 -12.55 -12.45
N TYR A 231 -12.47 -12.60 -11.31
CA TYR A 231 -11.08 -12.12 -11.23
C TYR A 231 -10.10 -13.19 -11.69
N ILE A 232 -9.33 -12.90 -12.74
CA ILE A 232 -8.22 -13.76 -13.22
C ILE A 232 -6.85 -13.27 -12.76
N TYR A 233 -6.76 -12.02 -12.27
CA TYR A 233 -5.55 -11.43 -11.73
C TYR A 233 -5.88 -10.46 -10.60
N GLY A 234 -5.38 -10.72 -9.39
CA GLY A 234 -5.73 -9.94 -8.22
C GLY A 234 -7.18 -10.17 -7.75
N CYS A 235 -7.65 -9.32 -6.85
CA CYS A 235 -9.03 -9.34 -6.35
C CYS A 235 -9.32 -8.08 -5.53
N ASP A 236 -10.39 -7.35 -5.86
CA ASP A 236 -10.78 -6.12 -5.16
C ASP A 236 -12.01 -6.28 -4.26
N VAL A 237 -12.57 -7.48 -4.13
CA VAL A 237 -13.86 -7.70 -3.46
C VAL A 237 -13.90 -7.08 -2.05
N CYS A 238 -12.87 -7.26 -1.24
CA CYS A 238 -12.81 -6.71 0.11
C CYS A 238 -12.61 -5.18 0.12
N GLN A 239 -11.96 -4.61 -0.88
CA GLN A 239 -11.79 -3.17 -1.03
C GLN A 239 -13.10 -2.53 -1.50
N LEU A 240 -13.78 -3.11 -2.50
CA LEU A 240 -15.06 -2.62 -3.01
C LEU A 240 -16.17 -2.67 -1.95
N ALA A 241 -16.10 -3.62 -1.01
CA ALA A 241 -17.03 -3.68 0.12
C ALA A 241 -16.76 -2.62 1.20
N CYS A 242 -15.61 -1.94 1.16
CA CYS A 242 -15.23 -0.96 2.17
C CYS A 242 -15.99 0.37 1.97
N PRO A 243 -16.68 0.90 3.00
CA PRO A 243 -17.40 2.17 2.89
C PRO A 243 -16.50 3.36 2.51
N TYR A 244 -15.22 3.31 2.87
CA TYR A 244 -14.26 4.36 2.52
C TYR A 244 -13.91 4.40 1.03
N ASN A 245 -14.28 3.37 0.26
CA ASN A 245 -14.08 3.30 -1.18
C ASN A 245 -15.35 3.61 -1.99
N GLN A 246 -16.52 3.78 -1.34
CA GLN A 246 -17.80 3.99 -2.03
C GLN A 246 -17.98 5.42 -2.56
N TRP A 247 -17.25 6.38 -2.02
CA TRP A 247 -17.41 7.81 -2.29
C TRP A 247 -16.27 8.39 -3.13
N LEU A 248 -15.42 7.54 -3.71
CA LEU A 248 -14.29 8.00 -4.49
C LEU A 248 -14.77 8.55 -5.84
N ASP A 249 -14.49 9.84 -6.04
CA ASP A 249 -14.74 10.51 -7.31
C ASP A 249 -13.66 10.10 -8.31
N ASN A 250 -14.03 9.29 -9.28
CA ASN A 250 -13.12 8.74 -10.28
C ASN A 250 -12.47 9.81 -11.17
N ASP A 251 -13.02 11.03 -11.21
CA ASP A 251 -12.53 12.10 -12.08
C ASP A 251 -11.45 12.98 -11.44
N LYS A 252 -11.16 12.78 -10.14
CA LYS A 252 -10.19 13.61 -9.41
C LYS A 252 -8.75 13.10 -9.40
N HIS A 253 -8.49 11.94 -9.94
CA HIS A 253 -7.14 11.33 -9.88
C HIS A 253 -6.32 11.68 -11.11
N ILE A 254 -5.34 12.56 -10.96
CA ILE A 254 -4.43 13.04 -12.02
C ILE A 254 -3.77 11.86 -12.74
N PHE A 255 -3.34 10.84 -12.01
CA PHE A 255 -2.72 9.64 -12.56
C PHE A 255 -3.57 8.96 -13.65
N TRP A 256 -4.90 8.93 -13.50
CA TRP A 256 -5.80 8.30 -14.47
C TRP A 256 -6.13 9.20 -15.66
N GLN A 257 -6.09 10.52 -15.46
CA GLN A 257 -6.31 11.46 -16.56
C GLN A 257 -5.15 11.44 -17.56
N GLU A 258 -3.93 11.24 -17.07
CA GLU A 258 -2.71 11.19 -17.90
C GLU A 258 -2.47 9.82 -18.55
N ASN A 259 -3.08 8.74 -18.06
CA ASN A 259 -2.77 7.35 -18.44
C ASN A 259 -3.98 6.59 -18.98
N ARG A 260 -5.00 7.27 -19.49
CA ARG A 260 -6.18 6.65 -20.12
C ARG A 260 -5.96 6.15 -21.54
N ASP A 261 -4.90 6.58 -22.18
CA ASP A 261 -4.51 6.22 -23.55
C ASP A 261 -3.45 5.10 -23.54
#